data_b7464627274f0b11c70be01129200d4f
#
_entry.id   b7464627274f0b11c70be01129200d4f
#
_cell.length_a   1.000
_cell.length_b   1.000
_cell.length_c   1.000
_cell.angle_alpha   90.00
_cell.angle_beta   90.00
_cell.angle_gamma   90.00
#
_symmetry.space_group_name_H-M   'P 1'
#
loop_
_entity.id
_entity.type
_entity.pdbx_description
1 polymer ?
#
loop_
_entity_poly.entity_id
_entity_poly.type
_entity_poly.pdbx_seq_one_letter_code
_entity_poly.pdbx_strand_id
1 'polypeptide(L)'
;TEMKAMISQPMKGMNAEEILGVREKAKAVLENEGYEVVDTYFTDEPEPDVVNRPLHFLAMSLAKMSECEAVYFCRGWDAARGCIIEQAAATAYGLDVILE
;
A
#
# COMPACT_ATOMS: atom_id res chain seq x y z
N THR A 1 8.12 21.06 -1.85
CA THR A 1 7.79 19.77 -2.49
C THR A 1 6.94 18.95 -1.52
N GLU A 2 5.79 18.48 -1.97
CA GLU A 2 4.94 17.64 -1.13
C GLU A 2 5.59 16.28 -0.92
N MET A 3 5.48 15.78 0.31
CA MET A 3 5.89 14.42 0.62
C MET A 3 4.79 13.47 0.18
N LYS A 4 5.17 12.33 -0.37
CA LYS A 4 4.24 11.31 -0.86
C LYS A 4 4.20 10.11 0.06
N ALA A 5 3.03 9.52 0.19
CA ALA A 5 2.83 8.31 0.98
C ALA A 5 1.92 7.34 0.24
N MET A 6 2.12 6.06 0.47
CA MET A 6 1.23 5.02 -0.02
C MET A 6 0.58 4.29 1.16
N ILE A 7 -0.46 3.54 0.85
CA ILE A 7 -1.21 2.78 1.85
C ILE A 7 -0.98 1.28 1.60
N SER A 8 -0.56 0.58 2.64
CA SER A 8 -0.42 -0.87 2.64
C SER A 8 -1.58 -1.45 3.45
N GLN A 9 -2.40 -2.28 2.81
CA GLN A 9 -3.66 -2.72 3.37
C GLN A 9 -3.87 -4.22 3.19
N PRO A 10 -4.24 -4.94 4.26
CA PRO A 10 -4.71 -6.32 4.12
C PRO A 10 -6.02 -6.34 3.34
N MET A 11 -6.13 -7.22 2.34
CA MET A 11 -7.31 -7.28 1.48
C MET A 11 -8.00 -8.65 1.48
N LYS A 12 -7.37 -9.67 2.02
CA LYS A 12 -7.91 -11.04 2.00
C LYS A 12 -9.24 -11.09 2.75
N GLY A 13 -10.25 -11.63 2.07
CA GLY A 13 -11.58 -11.77 2.66
C GLY A 13 -12.44 -10.51 2.63
N MET A 14 -11.95 -9.43 2.01
CA MET A 14 -12.67 -8.17 1.91
C MET A 14 -13.19 -7.95 0.48
N ASN A 15 -14.39 -7.36 0.36
CA ASN A 15 -14.91 -6.93 -0.94
C ASN A 15 -14.38 -5.53 -1.30
N ALA A 16 -14.64 -5.11 -2.53
CA ALA A 16 -14.14 -3.81 -3.03
C ALA A 16 -14.62 -2.63 -2.18
N GLU A 17 -15.88 -2.63 -1.75
CA GLU A 17 -16.44 -1.56 -0.94
C GLU A 17 -15.72 -1.43 0.40
N GLU A 18 -15.48 -2.57 1.06
CA GLU A 18 -14.76 -2.60 2.33
C GLU A 18 -13.32 -2.11 2.17
N ILE A 19 -12.64 -2.58 1.12
CA ILE A 19 -11.26 -2.16 0.81
C ILE A 19 -11.20 -0.66 0.60
N LEU A 20 -12.07 -0.11 -0.22
CA LEU A 20 -12.09 1.31 -0.53
C LEU A 20 -12.46 2.17 0.69
N GLY A 21 -13.35 1.67 1.55
CA GLY A 21 -13.71 2.35 2.79
C GLY A 21 -12.52 2.50 3.74
N VAL A 22 -11.72 1.46 3.88
CA VAL A 22 -10.51 1.50 4.71
C VAL A 22 -9.49 2.46 4.10
N ARG A 23 -9.31 2.43 2.77
CA ARG A 23 -8.39 3.33 2.08
C ARG A 23 -8.78 4.79 2.22
N GLU A 24 -10.07 5.10 2.16
CA GLU A 24 -10.55 6.48 2.33
C GLU A 24 -10.18 7.03 3.70
N LYS A 25 -10.31 6.23 4.76
CA LYS A 25 -9.93 6.64 6.11
C LYS A 25 -8.44 6.87 6.23
N ALA A 26 -7.64 5.96 5.70
CA ALA A 26 -6.18 6.07 5.73
C ALA A 26 -5.72 7.29 4.93
N LYS A 27 -6.32 7.53 3.77
CA LYS A 27 -6.03 8.69 2.93
C LYS A 27 -6.30 9.99 3.67
N ALA A 28 -7.43 10.07 4.39
CA ALA A 28 -7.77 11.26 5.16
C ALA A 28 -6.72 11.55 6.24
N VAL A 29 -6.25 10.52 6.94
CA VAL A 29 -5.19 10.66 7.94
C VAL A 29 -3.92 11.21 7.30
N LEU A 30 -3.51 10.64 6.19
CA LEU A 30 -2.27 11.05 5.50
C LEU A 30 -2.38 12.46 4.94
N GLU A 31 -3.49 12.80 4.31
CA GLU A 31 -3.69 14.15 3.76
C GLU A 31 -3.72 15.19 4.87
N ASN A 32 -4.32 14.87 6.01
CA ASN A 32 -4.33 15.76 7.17
C ASN A 32 -2.92 16.02 7.71
N GLU A 33 -1.99 15.10 7.48
CA GLU A 33 -0.58 15.25 7.88
C GLU A 33 0.29 15.86 6.77
N GLY A 34 -0.31 16.25 5.66
CA GLY A 34 0.39 16.94 4.58
C GLY A 34 0.97 16.05 3.49
N TYR A 35 0.61 14.76 3.46
CA TYR A 35 1.07 13.86 2.41
C TYR A 35 0.15 13.91 1.19
N GLU A 36 0.77 13.78 0.01
CA GLU A 36 0.05 13.42 -1.20
C GLU A 36 0.00 11.89 -1.25
N VAL A 37 -1.18 11.32 -1.41
CA VAL A 37 -1.36 9.86 -1.39
C VAL A 37 -1.20 9.29 -2.79
N VAL A 38 -0.27 8.36 -2.95
CA VAL A 38 -0.04 7.62 -4.20
C VAL A 38 -0.94 6.39 -4.17
N ASP A 39 -1.81 6.25 -5.17
CA ASP A 39 -2.76 5.15 -5.23
C ASP A 39 -2.07 3.83 -5.54
N THR A 40 -2.30 2.83 -4.68
CA THR A 40 -1.79 1.48 -4.84
C THR A 40 -2.91 0.43 -4.88
N TYR A 41 -4.14 0.86 -5.15
CA TYR A 41 -5.24 -0.07 -5.39
C TYR A 41 -5.35 -0.32 -6.90
N PHE A 42 -4.76 -1.42 -7.36
CA PHE A 42 -4.67 -1.75 -8.78
C PHE A 42 -5.85 -2.62 -9.19
N THR A 43 -6.56 -2.20 -10.24
CA THR A 43 -7.76 -2.89 -10.73
C THR A 43 -7.59 -3.50 -12.12
N ASP A 44 -6.51 -3.17 -12.81
CA ASP A 44 -6.27 -3.70 -14.17
C ASP A 44 -5.83 -5.16 -14.11
N GLU A 45 -6.34 -5.96 -15.05
CA GLU A 45 -5.91 -7.34 -15.18
C GLU A 45 -4.46 -7.40 -15.66
N PRO A 46 -3.63 -8.28 -15.04
CA PRO A 46 -2.26 -8.48 -15.51
C PRO A 46 -2.23 -9.08 -16.91
N GLU A 47 -1.10 -8.89 -17.60
CA GLU A 47 -0.86 -9.52 -18.90
C GLU A 47 -0.94 -11.04 -18.78
N PRO A 48 -1.30 -11.76 -19.88
CA PRO A 48 -1.52 -13.20 -19.83
C PRO A 48 -0.31 -14.05 -19.39
N ASP A 49 0.90 -13.52 -19.51
CA ASP A 49 2.12 -14.21 -19.11
C ASP A 49 2.38 -14.13 -17.59
N VAL A 50 1.58 -13.38 -16.85
CA VAL A 50 1.70 -13.29 -15.40
C VAL A 50 1.15 -14.57 -14.77
N VAL A 51 2.05 -15.36 -14.18
CA VAL A 51 1.71 -16.64 -13.55
C VAL A 51 1.29 -16.43 -12.08
N ASN A 52 2.01 -15.57 -11.38
CA ASN A 52 1.77 -15.31 -9.96
C ASN A 52 1.17 -13.91 -9.78
N ARG A 53 -0.16 -13.83 -9.77
CA ARG A 53 -0.88 -12.55 -9.67
C ARG A 53 -0.58 -11.78 -8.39
N PRO A 54 -0.60 -12.40 -7.19
CA PRO A 54 -0.27 -11.67 -5.97
C PRO A 54 1.13 -11.07 -5.99
N LEU A 55 2.10 -11.79 -6.54
CA LEU A 55 3.46 -11.28 -6.65
C LEU A 55 3.55 -10.11 -7.64
N HIS A 56 2.81 -10.19 -8.74
CA HIS A 56 2.74 -9.10 -9.72
C HIS A 56 2.22 -7.81 -9.07
N PHE A 57 1.13 -7.90 -8.30
CA PHE A 57 0.58 -6.72 -7.64
C PHE A 57 1.50 -6.18 -6.55
N LEU A 58 2.20 -7.07 -5.84
CA LEU A 58 3.21 -6.66 -4.87
C LEU A 58 4.34 -5.89 -5.57
N ALA A 59 4.79 -6.37 -6.72
CA ALA A 59 5.83 -5.69 -7.50
C ALA A 59 5.40 -4.28 -7.91
N MET A 60 4.15 -4.12 -8.33
CA MET A 60 3.59 -2.81 -8.67
C MET A 60 3.56 -1.88 -7.46
N SER A 61 3.17 -2.39 -6.30
CA SER A 61 3.17 -1.62 -5.05
C SER A 61 4.57 -1.18 -4.66
N LEU A 62 5.54 -2.08 -4.76
CA LEU A 62 6.95 -1.75 -4.46
C LEU A 62 7.49 -0.68 -5.40
N ALA A 63 7.11 -0.74 -6.68
CA ALA A 63 7.49 0.29 -7.63
C ALA A 63 6.91 1.66 -7.23
N LYS A 64 5.65 1.70 -6.81
CA LYS A 64 5.03 2.93 -6.30
C LYS A 64 5.67 3.40 -5.00
N MET A 65 6.07 2.47 -4.14
CA MET A 65 6.77 2.80 -2.90
C MET A 65 8.05 3.60 -3.16
N SER A 66 8.71 3.35 -4.28
CA SER A 66 9.93 4.08 -4.64
C SER A 66 9.68 5.57 -4.90
N GLU A 67 8.43 5.98 -5.06
CA GLU A 67 8.04 7.39 -5.25
C GLU A 67 7.64 8.06 -3.94
N CYS A 68 7.67 7.33 -2.83
CA CYS A 68 7.12 7.78 -1.56
C CYS A 68 8.18 8.00 -0.49
N GLU A 69 7.89 8.90 0.44
CA GLU A 69 8.69 9.11 1.66
C GLU A 69 8.16 8.31 2.83
N ALA A 70 6.88 7.89 2.78
CA ALA A 70 6.23 7.18 3.89
C ALA A 70 5.29 6.10 3.40
N VAL A 71 5.04 5.11 4.24
CA VAL A 71 4.04 4.07 4.00
C VAL A 71 3.16 3.94 5.25
N TYR A 72 1.86 3.99 5.03
CA TYR A 72 0.85 3.82 6.07
C TYR A 72 0.35 2.37 6.05
N PHE A 73 0.52 1.67 7.17
CA PHE A 73 0.12 0.28 7.30
C PHE A 73 -1.21 0.20 8.05
N CYS A 74 -2.24 -0.29 7.38
CA CYS A 74 -3.56 -0.49 7.97
C CYS A 74 -3.53 -1.63 8.98
N ARG A 75 -4.42 -1.58 9.95
CA ARG A 75 -4.54 -2.59 10.99
C ARG A 75 -4.66 -3.98 10.36
N GLY A 76 -3.95 -4.96 10.94
CA GLY A 76 -3.88 -6.32 10.42
C GLY A 76 -2.74 -6.55 9.42
N TRP A 77 -1.92 -5.55 9.17
CA TRP A 77 -0.81 -5.64 8.22
C TRP A 77 0.17 -6.76 8.59
N ASP A 78 0.36 -7.01 9.88
CA ASP A 78 1.32 -8.01 10.38
C ASP A 78 0.85 -9.46 10.23
N ALA A 79 -0.37 -9.65 9.75
CA ALA A 79 -0.90 -10.97 9.39
C ALA A 79 -1.09 -11.12 7.87
N ALA A 80 -0.72 -10.10 7.08
CA ALA A 80 -0.90 -10.09 5.64
C ALA A 80 0.46 -10.16 4.95
N ARG A 81 0.66 -11.20 4.15
CA ARG A 81 1.96 -11.49 3.50
C ARG A 81 2.53 -10.30 2.74
N GLY A 82 1.73 -9.67 1.88
CA GLY A 82 2.19 -8.53 1.10
C GLY A 82 2.55 -7.33 1.96
N CYS A 83 1.75 -7.06 2.98
CA CYS A 83 2.02 -5.94 3.91
C CYS A 83 3.31 -6.16 4.71
N ILE A 84 3.57 -7.41 5.12
CA ILE A 84 4.81 -7.76 5.84
C ILE A 84 6.02 -7.48 4.97
N ILE A 85 5.95 -7.85 3.69
CA ILE A 85 7.05 -7.61 2.74
C ILE A 85 7.21 -6.11 2.48
N GLU A 86 6.12 -5.39 2.32
CA GLU A 86 6.16 -3.95 2.13
C GLU A 86 6.74 -3.24 3.34
N GLN A 87 6.42 -3.68 4.55
CA GLN A 87 6.96 -3.10 5.77
C GLN A 87 8.48 -3.33 5.87
N ALA A 88 8.92 -4.54 5.54
CA ALA A 88 10.35 -4.86 5.51
C ALA A 88 11.08 -3.98 4.48
N ALA A 89 10.50 -3.79 3.30
CA ALA A 89 11.07 -2.96 2.26
C ALA A 89 11.13 -1.49 2.69
N ALA A 90 10.05 -0.96 3.25
CA ALA A 90 10.00 0.42 3.71
C ALA A 90 11.06 0.68 4.78
N THR A 91 11.19 -0.23 5.74
CA THR A 91 12.17 -0.12 6.81
C THR A 91 13.60 -0.21 6.26
N ALA A 92 13.85 -1.19 5.38
CA ALA A 92 15.19 -1.41 4.82
C ALA A 92 15.68 -0.23 3.99
N TYR A 93 14.76 0.47 3.32
CA TYR A 93 15.11 1.58 2.44
C TYR A 93 14.86 2.95 3.04
N GLY A 94 14.61 3.00 4.35
CA GLY A 94 14.58 4.26 5.09
C GLY A 94 13.34 5.12 4.93
N LEU A 95 12.21 4.54 4.51
CA LEU A 95 10.96 5.26 4.47
C LEU A 95 10.36 5.36 5.89
N ASP A 96 9.57 6.41 6.12
CA ASP A 96 8.82 6.52 7.37
C ASP A 96 7.70 5.48 7.38
N VAL A 97 7.64 4.72 8.47
CA VAL A 97 6.60 3.70 8.68
C VAL A 97 5.55 4.26 9.62
N ILE A 98 4.32 4.37 9.15
CA ILE A 98 3.19 4.88 9.93
C ILE A 98 2.25 3.70 10.15
N LEU A 99 1.95 3.39 11.41
CA LEU A 99 1.05 2.30 11.76
C LEU A 99 -0.29 2.86 12.23
N GLU A 100 -1.36 2.24 11.74
CA GLU A 100 -2.72 2.59 12.17
C GLU A 100 -2.92 2.33 13.66
#